data_6ae24e21f843a90c1a69bdf62c55f010
#
_entry.id   6ae24e21f843a90c1a69bdf62c55f010
#
_cell.length_a   1.000
_cell.length_b   1.000
_cell.length_c   1.000
_cell.angle_alpha   90.00
_cell.angle_beta   90.00
_cell.angle_gamma   90.00
#
_symmetry.space_group_name_H-M   'P 1'
#
loop_
_entity.id
_entity.type
_entity.pdbx_description
1 polymer ?
#
loop_
_entity_poly.entity_id
_entity_poly.type
_entity_poly.pdbx_seq_one_letter_code
_entity_poly.pdbx_strand_id
1 'polypeptide(L)'
;MRKMKRIVTLLILVCVMAQLHAQTLREKIHFSTNLTVGIPLADSDVKPLSLLVSAEYQLHPHFSAGLGSGVSKYDHLMLPVFATLHWHITKPYRFTPFLACNIGHAFASKKHVSGGFYLSPSVGVSYKLKGHQSLSLSIGYELQEYSQIVSYESAKFLAQYVENVSNHAITASIGFTF
;
A
#
# COMPACT_ATOMS: atom_id res chain seq x y z
N MET A 1 -18.24 31.28 8.24
CA MET A 1 -18.94 30.85 7.01
C MET A 1 -18.27 31.32 5.69
N ARG A 2 -17.85 32.59 5.52
CA ARG A 2 -17.20 33.08 4.27
C ARG A 2 -15.84 32.39 3.95
N LYS A 3 -14.99 32.10 4.95
CA LYS A 3 -13.69 31.43 4.74
C LYS A 3 -13.85 29.98 4.27
N MET A 4 -14.80 29.26 4.84
CA MET A 4 -15.10 27.86 4.48
C MET A 4 -15.61 27.74 3.03
N LYS A 5 -16.48 28.65 2.59
CA LYS A 5 -16.96 28.70 1.20
C LYS A 5 -15.78 28.92 0.21
N ARG A 6 -14.84 29.82 0.54
CA ARG A 6 -13.65 30.07 -0.30
C ARG A 6 -12.73 28.85 -0.42
N ILE A 7 -12.53 28.09 0.69
CA ILE A 7 -11.72 26.87 0.68
C ILE A 7 -12.39 25.79 -0.20
N VAL A 8 -13.69 25.60 -0.06
CA VAL A 8 -14.46 24.65 -0.87
C VAL A 8 -14.44 25.04 -2.35
N THR A 9 -14.59 26.34 -2.68
CA THR A 9 -14.50 26.82 -4.07
C THR A 9 -13.10 26.62 -4.64
N LEU A 10 -12.07 26.84 -3.85
CA LEU A 10 -10.68 26.62 -4.27
C LEU A 10 -10.37 25.14 -4.49
N LEU A 11 -10.90 24.26 -3.63
CA LEU A 11 -10.79 22.81 -3.77
C LEU A 11 -11.50 22.30 -5.05
N ILE A 12 -12.70 22.80 -5.31
CA ILE A 12 -13.45 22.48 -6.54
C ILE A 12 -12.69 22.98 -7.77
N LEU A 13 -12.13 24.20 -7.72
CA LEU A 13 -11.36 24.76 -8.82
C LEU A 13 -10.10 23.92 -9.12
N VAL A 14 -9.39 23.49 -8.08
CA VAL A 14 -8.22 22.59 -8.20
C VAL A 14 -8.61 21.25 -8.80
N CYS A 15 -9.75 20.66 -8.37
CA CYS A 15 -10.28 19.42 -8.96
C CYS A 15 -10.65 19.60 -10.45
N VAL A 16 -11.25 20.72 -10.83
CA VAL A 16 -11.62 21.00 -12.23
C VAL A 16 -10.38 21.22 -13.10
N MET A 17 -9.37 21.95 -12.58
CA MET A 17 -8.10 22.15 -13.30
C MET A 17 -7.32 20.83 -13.44
N ALA A 18 -7.36 19.93 -12.44
CA ALA A 18 -6.79 18.60 -12.53
C ALA A 18 -7.46 17.76 -13.63
N GLN A 19 -8.77 17.89 -13.82
CA GLN A 19 -9.50 17.19 -14.88
C GLN A 19 -9.14 17.69 -16.29
N LEU A 20 -8.85 18.98 -16.47
CA LEU A 20 -8.48 19.55 -17.77
C LEU A 20 -7.06 19.12 -18.22
N HIS A 21 -6.13 18.87 -17.29
CA HIS A 21 -4.79 18.32 -17.59
C HIS A 21 -4.79 16.78 -17.69
N ALA A 22 -5.85 16.12 -17.25
CA ALA A 22 -5.94 14.66 -17.19
C ALA A 22 -6.06 13.98 -18.56
N GLN A 23 -6.45 14.69 -19.62
CA GLN A 23 -6.68 14.05 -20.91
C GLN A 23 -5.39 13.56 -21.59
N THR A 24 -4.27 14.24 -21.37
CA THR A 24 -2.95 13.84 -21.91
C THR A 24 -2.18 12.92 -20.96
N LEU A 25 -2.50 12.91 -19.66
CA LEU A 25 -1.87 12.08 -18.65
C LEU A 25 -2.58 10.72 -18.45
N ARG A 26 -3.82 10.62 -18.91
CA ARG A 26 -4.71 9.47 -18.67
C ARG A 26 -4.19 8.15 -19.27
N GLU A 27 -3.41 8.20 -20.32
CA GLU A 27 -2.81 7.00 -20.93
C GLU A 27 -1.59 6.46 -20.16
N LYS A 28 -1.01 7.26 -19.26
CA LYS A 28 0.20 6.90 -18.50
C LYS A 28 -0.05 6.64 -17.01
N ILE A 29 -1.25 6.96 -16.53
CA ILE A 29 -1.61 6.72 -15.12
C ILE A 29 -2.48 5.48 -15.05
N HIS A 30 -2.05 4.52 -14.26
CA HIS A 30 -2.75 3.27 -13.98
C HIS A 30 -3.14 3.24 -12.51
N PHE A 31 -4.36 2.85 -12.24
CA PHE A 31 -4.82 2.58 -10.88
C PHE A 31 -4.82 1.08 -10.65
N SER A 32 -4.28 0.65 -9.54
CA SER A 32 -4.29 -0.75 -9.17
C SER A 32 -4.90 -0.98 -7.79
N THR A 33 -5.55 -2.12 -7.64
CA THR A 33 -6.07 -2.59 -6.36
C THR A 33 -5.51 -3.99 -6.12
N ASN A 34 -4.89 -4.21 -4.98
CA ASN A 34 -4.26 -5.46 -4.61
C ASN A 34 -4.88 -6.01 -3.32
N LEU A 35 -5.37 -7.24 -3.37
CA LEU A 35 -5.75 -8.01 -2.21
C LEU A 35 -4.61 -8.97 -1.87
N THR A 36 -4.07 -8.84 -0.67
CA THR A 36 -2.91 -9.59 -0.21
C THR A 36 -3.28 -10.41 1.01
N VAL A 37 -2.90 -11.66 1.00
CA VAL A 37 -2.96 -12.57 2.15
C VAL A 37 -1.54 -13.03 2.49
N GLY A 38 -1.25 -13.21 3.76
CA GLY A 38 0.09 -13.59 4.19
C GLY A 38 0.08 -14.77 5.17
N ILE A 39 1.26 -15.37 5.28
CA ILE A 39 1.60 -16.36 6.30
C ILE A 39 2.70 -15.72 7.15
N PRO A 40 2.48 -15.50 8.45
CA PRO A 40 3.48 -14.90 9.31
C PRO A 40 4.69 -15.84 9.45
N LEU A 41 5.89 -15.27 9.50
CA LEU A 41 7.14 -16.01 9.69
C LEU A 41 7.54 -16.09 11.18
N ALA A 42 6.92 -15.27 12.02
CA ALA A 42 7.08 -15.33 13.48
C ALA A 42 5.93 -16.11 14.11
N ASP A 43 6.07 -16.49 15.39
CA ASP A 43 5.07 -17.21 16.19
C ASP A 43 3.77 -16.39 16.45
N SER A 44 3.26 -15.69 15.45
CA SER A 44 1.99 -15.00 15.53
C SER A 44 0.92 -15.81 14.79
N ASP A 45 -0.14 -16.17 15.48
CA ASP A 45 -1.31 -16.89 14.90
C ASP A 45 -2.12 -16.01 13.92
N VAL A 46 -1.77 -14.74 13.76
CA VAL A 46 -2.55 -13.79 12.98
C VAL A 46 -2.09 -13.76 11.54
N LYS A 47 -2.94 -14.24 10.65
CA LYS A 47 -2.71 -14.19 9.20
C LYS A 47 -2.94 -12.75 8.70
N PRO A 48 -1.93 -12.10 8.13
CA PRO A 48 -2.10 -10.77 7.57
C PRO A 48 -3.04 -10.77 6.36
N LEU A 49 -3.93 -9.79 6.34
CA LEU A 49 -4.84 -9.51 5.24
C LEU A 49 -4.75 -8.03 4.92
N SER A 50 -4.41 -7.69 3.68
CA SER A 50 -4.24 -6.30 3.26
C SER A 50 -5.02 -6.03 1.98
N LEU A 51 -5.67 -4.86 1.92
CA LEU A 51 -6.26 -4.31 0.72
C LEU A 51 -5.56 -2.99 0.42
N LEU A 52 -4.82 -2.96 -0.69
CA LEU A 52 -3.99 -1.83 -1.09
C LEU A 52 -4.51 -1.25 -2.40
N VAL A 53 -4.45 0.06 -2.52
CA VAL A 53 -4.78 0.80 -3.74
C VAL A 53 -3.59 1.69 -4.07
N SER A 54 -3.18 1.72 -5.34
CA SER A 54 -2.12 2.60 -5.80
C SER A 54 -2.47 3.29 -7.11
N ALA A 55 -1.87 4.45 -7.31
CA ALA A 55 -1.86 5.18 -8.55
C ALA A 55 -0.41 5.25 -9.04
N GLU A 56 -0.16 4.74 -10.24
CA GLU A 56 1.17 4.58 -10.81
C GLU A 56 1.27 5.35 -12.12
N TYR A 57 2.38 6.03 -12.31
CA TYR A 57 2.73 6.69 -13.54
C TYR A 57 3.77 5.87 -14.30
N GLN A 58 3.49 5.53 -15.55
CA GLN A 58 4.40 4.80 -16.41
C GLN A 58 5.51 5.75 -16.91
N LEU A 59 6.68 5.63 -16.30
CA LEU A 59 7.88 6.41 -16.66
C LEU A 59 8.52 5.88 -17.94
N HIS A 60 8.52 4.54 -18.10
CA HIS A 60 9.09 3.83 -19.24
C HIS A 60 8.23 2.58 -19.51
N PRO A 61 8.23 1.99 -20.73
CA PRO A 61 7.51 0.74 -21.02
C PRO A 61 7.79 -0.42 -20.05
N HIS A 62 8.97 -0.41 -19.42
CA HIS A 62 9.39 -1.40 -18.44
C HIS A 62 9.29 -0.93 -16.98
N PHE A 63 9.01 0.35 -16.72
CA PHE A 63 9.12 0.89 -15.38
C PHE A 63 7.98 1.86 -15.06
N SER A 64 7.29 1.62 -13.97
CA SER A 64 6.32 2.55 -13.40
C SER A 64 6.63 2.83 -11.93
N ALA A 65 6.27 4.01 -11.49
CA ALA A 65 6.39 4.45 -10.11
C ALA A 65 5.11 5.17 -9.69
N GLY A 66 4.76 5.06 -8.41
CA GLY A 66 3.53 5.65 -7.93
C GLY A 66 3.46 5.77 -6.42
N LEU A 67 2.28 6.11 -5.96
CA LEU A 67 1.94 6.21 -4.56
C LEU A 67 0.69 5.37 -4.28
N GLY A 68 0.66 4.78 -3.10
CA GLY A 68 -0.46 3.98 -2.69
C GLY A 68 -0.76 4.12 -1.21
N SER A 69 -1.93 3.63 -0.87
CA SER A 69 -2.40 3.50 0.51
C SER A 69 -3.34 2.31 0.60
N GLY A 70 -3.72 1.96 1.81
CA GLY A 70 -4.66 0.87 2.00
C GLY A 70 -4.94 0.57 3.45
N VAL A 71 -5.46 -0.63 3.66
CA VAL A 71 -5.76 -1.16 4.98
C VAL A 71 -5.07 -2.50 5.11
N SER A 72 -4.30 -2.66 6.15
CA SER A 72 -3.63 -3.91 6.50
C SER A 72 -4.09 -4.34 7.89
N LYS A 73 -4.51 -5.58 8.02
CA LYS A 73 -4.94 -6.18 9.28
C LYS A 73 -3.93 -7.25 9.66
N TYR A 74 -3.15 -6.94 10.67
CA TYR A 74 -2.39 -7.87 11.51
C TYR A 74 -3.13 -7.99 12.85
N ASP A 75 -2.43 -7.93 13.98
CA ASP A 75 -3.05 -7.81 15.31
C ASP A 75 -3.83 -6.51 15.47
N HIS A 76 -3.38 -5.47 14.77
CA HIS A 76 -4.00 -4.15 14.72
C HIS A 76 -4.30 -3.74 13.29
N LEU A 77 -5.33 -2.90 13.15
CA LEU A 77 -5.64 -2.27 11.88
C LEU A 77 -4.61 -1.17 11.62
N MET A 78 -3.89 -1.32 10.51
CA MET A 78 -2.85 -0.40 10.06
C MET A 78 -3.24 0.22 8.73
N LEU A 79 -2.80 1.45 8.52
CA LEU A 79 -3.01 2.22 7.29
C LEU A 79 -1.64 2.48 6.65
N PRO A 80 -1.14 1.60 5.77
CA PRO A 80 0.09 1.84 5.05
C PRO A 80 -0.10 2.96 4.02
N VAL A 81 0.89 3.88 3.97
CA VAL A 81 1.08 4.86 2.92
C VAL A 81 2.46 4.61 2.34
N PHE A 82 2.55 4.36 1.05
CA PHE A 82 3.77 3.88 0.42
C PHE A 82 4.00 4.45 -0.97
N ALA A 83 5.27 4.51 -1.36
CA ALA A 83 5.67 4.60 -2.75
C ALA A 83 5.76 3.19 -3.34
N THR A 84 5.30 3.03 -4.56
CA THR A 84 5.38 1.77 -5.31
C THR A 84 6.28 1.92 -6.51
N LEU A 85 7.07 0.90 -6.77
CA LEU A 85 7.92 0.76 -7.94
C LEU A 85 7.58 -0.57 -8.61
N HIS A 86 7.28 -0.51 -9.90
CA HIS A 86 7.02 -1.69 -10.74
C HIS A 86 8.04 -1.77 -11.87
N TRP A 87 8.66 -2.93 -12.01
CA TRP A 87 9.54 -3.23 -13.13
C TRP A 87 9.02 -4.43 -13.91
N HIS A 88 8.57 -4.19 -15.14
CA HIS A 88 8.18 -5.21 -16.09
C HIS A 88 9.42 -5.78 -16.76
N ILE A 89 9.71 -7.06 -16.54
CA ILE A 89 10.91 -7.74 -17.05
C ILE A 89 10.90 -7.81 -18.57
N THR A 90 9.71 -7.98 -19.14
CA THR A 90 9.50 -8.02 -20.61
C THR A 90 8.63 -6.86 -21.06
N LYS A 91 8.65 -6.54 -22.36
CA LYS A 91 7.67 -5.61 -22.93
C LYS A 91 6.25 -6.11 -22.62
N PRO A 92 5.30 -5.20 -22.29
CA PRO A 92 3.94 -5.59 -21.97
C PRO A 92 3.32 -6.44 -23.07
N TYR A 93 3.09 -7.71 -22.77
CA TYR A 93 2.44 -8.70 -23.63
C TYR A 93 1.27 -9.32 -22.87
N ARG A 94 0.73 -10.41 -23.40
CA ARG A 94 -0.42 -11.08 -22.75
C ARG A 94 -0.11 -11.58 -21.34
N PHE A 95 1.12 -12.09 -21.15
CA PHE A 95 1.68 -12.44 -19.84
C PHE A 95 2.98 -11.66 -19.65
N THR A 96 3.03 -10.84 -18.63
CA THR A 96 4.19 -9.98 -18.35
C THR A 96 4.69 -10.24 -16.94
N PRO A 97 5.85 -10.88 -16.78
CA PRO A 97 6.47 -11.02 -15.47
C PRO A 97 6.96 -9.66 -14.97
N PHE A 98 6.80 -9.42 -13.67
CA PHE A 98 7.19 -8.17 -13.05
C PHE A 98 7.81 -8.36 -11.67
N LEU A 99 8.61 -7.39 -11.27
CA LEU A 99 9.03 -7.15 -9.90
C LEU A 99 8.36 -5.88 -9.39
N ALA A 100 7.89 -5.89 -8.17
CA ALA A 100 7.33 -4.72 -7.52
C ALA A 100 7.91 -4.55 -6.12
N CYS A 101 7.99 -3.31 -5.66
CA CYS A 101 8.43 -2.99 -4.32
C CYS A 101 7.61 -1.81 -3.80
N ASN A 102 6.95 -2.02 -2.67
CA ASN A 102 6.27 -0.97 -1.93
C ASN A 102 7.12 -0.60 -0.71
N ILE A 103 7.39 0.68 -0.52
CA ILE A 103 8.16 1.20 0.61
C ILE A 103 7.46 2.43 1.19
N GLY A 104 7.32 2.47 2.50
CA GLY A 104 6.61 3.57 3.14
C GLY A 104 6.51 3.47 4.65
N HIS A 105 5.39 3.95 5.16
CA HIS A 105 5.09 3.97 6.59
C HIS A 105 3.65 3.50 6.82
N ALA A 106 3.46 2.63 7.79
CA ALA A 106 2.14 2.17 8.20
C ALA A 106 1.71 2.90 9.48
N PHE A 107 0.56 3.56 9.43
CA PHE A 107 -0.01 4.28 10.57
C PHE A 107 -0.96 3.37 11.34
N ALA A 108 -0.84 3.35 12.67
CA ALA A 108 -1.75 2.58 13.52
C ALA A 108 -3.04 3.34 13.79
N SER A 109 -4.17 2.63 13.79
CA SER A 109 -5.48 3.22 14.10
C SER A 109 -5.76 3.36 15.61
N LYS A 110 -4.95 2.75 16.49
CA LYS A 110 -5.15 2.76 17.96
C LYS A 110 -4.25 3.78 18.66
N LYS A 111 -4.76 4.46 19.70
CA LYS A 111 -4.08 5.52 20.45
C LYS A 111 -2.79 5.12 21.17
N HIS A 112 -2.55 3.83 21.43
CA HIS A 112 -1.37 3.33 22.15
C HIS A 112 -0.41 2.53 21.26
N VAL A 113 -0.62 2.57 19.94
CA VAL A 113 0.22 1.92 18.94
C VAL A 113 0.70 3.00 17.98
N SER A 114 2.00 3.14 17.86
CA SER A 114 2.62 4.01 16.86
C SER A 114 2.88 3.21 15.59
N GLY A 115 2.68 3.84 14.44
CA GLY A 115 3.04 3.25 13.17
C GLY A 115 4.57 3.11 13.02
N GLY A 116 4.98 2.39 11.98
CA GLY A 116 6.38 2.13 11.70
C GLY A 116 6.65 1.91 10.22
N PHE A 117 7.83 1.42 9.93
CA PHE A 117 8.30 1.17 8.58
C PHE A 117 7.47 0.09 7.88
N TYR A 118 7.22 0.27 6.60
CA TYR A 118 6.53 -0.66 5.72
C TYR A 118 7.36 -0.95 4.49
N LEU A 119 7.61 -2.23 4.20
CA LEU A 119 8.33 -2.70 3.01
C LEU A 119 7.66 -3.97 2.49
N SER A 120 7.36 -4.00 1.18
CA SER A 120 6.72 -5.15 0.56
C SER A 120 7.26 -5.38 -0.87
N PRO A 121 8.41 -6.06 -1.01
CA PRO A 121 8.89 -6.55 -2.29
C PRO A 121 8.08 -7.77 -2.76
N SER A 122 7.82 -7.85 -4.05
CA SER A 122 7.07 -8.96 -4.65
C SER A 122 7.52 -9.25 -6.08
N VAL A 123 7.28 -10.48 -6.51
CA VAL A 123 7.46 -10.94 -7.88
C VAL A 123 6.16 -11.58 -8.36
N GLY A 124 5.78 -11.32 -9.59
CA GLY A 124 4.52 -11.80 -10.11
C GLY A 124 4.42 -11.83 -11.62
N VAL A 125 3.23 -12.16 -12.08
CA VAL A 125 2.87 -12.17 -13.49
C VAL A 125 1.57 -11.38 -13.65
N SER A 126 1.57 -10.47 -14.60
CA SER A 126 0.40 -9.69 -15.01
C SER A 126 -0.16 -10.28 -16.29
N TYR A 127 -1.46 -10.53 -16.32
CA TYR A 127 -2.22 -10.96 -17.48
C TYR A 127 -3.04 -9.79 -18.04
N LYS A 128 -2.71 -9.37 -19.26
CA LYS A 128 -3.42 -8.28 -19.94
C LYS A 128 -4.79 -8.74 -20.40
N LEU A 129 -5.82 -8.05 -19.94
CA LEU A 129 -7.22 -8.19 -20.37
C LEU A 129 -7.49 -7.30 -21.58
N LYS A 130 -8.74 -6.96 -21.82
CA LYS A 130 -9.11 -6.03 -22.90
C LYS A 130 -8.84 -4.59 -22.48
N GLY A 131 -8.33 -3.78 -23.42
CA GLY A 131 -8.01 -2.37 -23.15
C GLY A 131 -6.77 -2.18 -22.29
N HIS A 132 -6.89 -1.34 -21.26
CA HIS A 132 -5.82 -1.03 -20.30
C HIS A 132 -5.88 -1.87 -19.02
N GLN A 133 -6.82 -2.80 -18.95
CA GLN A 133 -7.03 -3.63 -17.75
C GLN A 133 -6.05 -4.80 -17.70
N SER A 134 -5.59 -5.12 -16.50
CA SER A 134 -4.79 -6.32 -16.26
C SER A 134 -5.10 -6.95 -14.91
N LEU A 135 -4.98 -8.27 -14.86
CA LEU A 135 -5.04 -9.07 -13.64
C LEU A 135 -3.62 -9.51 -13.29
N SER A 136 -3.21 -9.39 -12.04
CA SER A 136 -1.90 -9.81 -11.58
C SER A 136 -1.99 -10.82 -10.45
N LEU A 137 -1.03 -11.75 -10.46
CA LEU A 137 -0.78 -12.67 -9.35
C LEU A 137 0.66 -12.49 -8.92
N SER A 138 0.92 -12.34 -7.64
CA SER A 138 2.26 -12.18 -7.11
C SER A 138 2.43 -12.89 -5.77
N ILE A 139 3.68 -13.25 -5.52
CA ILE A 139 4.18 -13.70 -4.23
C ILE A 139 5.24 -12.71 -3.76
N GLY A 140 5.32 -12.49 -2.46
CA GLY A 140 6.23 -11.49 -1.93
C GLY A 140 6.53 -11.71 -0.47
N TYR A 141 7.23 -10.75 0.07
CA TYR A 141 7.53 -10.65 1.47
C TYR A 141 7.01 -9.31 1.98
N GLU A 142 6.46 -9.28 3.16
CA GLU A 142 5.98 -8.04 3.80
C GLU A 142 6.65 -7.88 5.15
N LEU A 143 7.27 -6.72 5.34
CA LEU A 143 7.81 -6.24 6.61
C LEU A 143 6.98 -5.06 7.05
N GLN A 144 6.39 -5.17 8.24
CA GLN A 144 5.64 -4.10 8.86
C GLN A 144 6.05 -3.93 10.30
N GLU A 145 6.64 -2.79 10.63
CA GLU A 145 7.03 -2.43 11.98
C GLU A 145 5.95 -1.59 12.64
N TYR A 146 5.83 -1.72 13.95
CA TYR A 146 5.05 -0.83 14.80
C TYR A 146 5.59 -0.84 16.23
N SER A 147 5.29 0.19 16.99
CA SER A 147 5.64 0.29 18.39
C SER A 147 4.37 0.33 19.21
N GLN A 148 4.33 -0.45 20.30
CA GLN A 148 3.21 -0.45 21.23
C GLN A 148 3.69 -0.12 22.64
N ILE A 149 2.84 0.60 23.39
CA ILE A 149 3.08 0.86 24.81
C ILE A 149 2.43 -0.27 25.59
N VAL A 150 3.26 -1.09 26.23
CA VAL A 150 2.80 -2.14 27.13
C VAL A 150 2.84 -1.61 28.56
N SER A 151 1.69 -1.63 29.24
CA SER A 151 1.57 -1.23 30.65
C SER A 151 1.40 -2.46 31.50
N TYR A 152 2.35 -2.71 32.38
CA TYR A 152 2.23 -3.70 33.45
C TYR A 152 1.70 -3.03 34.71
N GLU A 153 0.49 -3.37 35.08
CA GLU A 153 -0.11 -2.95 36.34
C GLU A 153 0.03 -4.12 37.34
N SER A 154 0.99 -4.00 38.25
CA SER A 154 1.09 -4.86 39.42
C SER A 154 0.78 -4.04 40.65
N ALA A 155 0.21 -4.65 41.69
CA ALA A 155 -0.34 -3.99 42.90
C ALA A 155 0.63 -2.98 43.60
N LYS A 156 1.88 -2.87 43.18
CA LYS A 156 2.91 -1.96 43.75
C LYS A 156 3.73 -1.16 42.73
N PHE A 157 3.62 -1.44 41.41
CA PHE A 157 4.41 -0.74 40.38
C PHE A 157 3.62 -0.59 39.09
N LEU A 158 3.59 0.62 38.56
CA LEU A 158 3.19 0.94 37.18
C LEU A 158 4.48 1.05 36.36
N ALA A 159 4.76 0.05 35.54
CA ALA A 159 5.85 0.11 34.56
C ALA A 159 5.25 0.22 33.16
N GLN A 160 5.65 1.25 32.43
CA GLN A 160 5.33 1.42 31.02
C GLN A 160 6.62 1.31 30.22
N TYR A 161 6.64 0.45 29.21
CA TYR A 161 7.75 0.38 28.27
C TYR A 161 7.23 0.35 26.84
N VAL A 162 8.05 0.85 25.93
CA VAL A 162 7.76 0.83 24.49
C VAL A 162 8.34 -0.46 23.91
N GLU A 163 7.50 -1.28 23.36
CA GLU A 163 7.89 -2.50 22.66
C GLU A 163 7.84 -2.23 21.14
N ASN A 164 8.96 -2.48 20.47
CA ASN A 164 9.03 -2.44 19.02
C ASN A 164 8.77 -3.84 18.46
N VAL A 165 7.75 -3.95 17.65
CA VAL A 165 7.34 -5.21 17.02
C VAL A 165 7.58 -5.12 15.52
N SER A 166 8.28 -6.12 14.98
CA SER A 166 8.49 -6.28 13.53
C SER A 166 7.74 -7.50 13.04
N ASN A 167 6.74 -7.30 12.23
CA ASN A 167 5.98 -8.37 11.60
C ASN A 167 6.59 -8.72 10.24
N HIS A 168 6.87 -9.99 10.05
CA HIS A 168 7.42 -10.57 8.83
C HIS A 168 6.43 -11.60 8.29
N ALA A 169 6.07 -11.50 7.02
CA ALA A 169 5.16 -12.44 6.39
C ALA A 169 5.57 -12.76 4.96
N ILE A 170 5.36 -13.99 4.53
CA ILE A 170 5.32 -14.35 3.11
C ILE A 170 3.91 -14.08 2.63
N THR A 171 3.79 -13.36 1.52
CA THR A 171 2.50 -12.89 1.01
C THR A 171 2.20 -13.45 -0.37
N ALA A 172 0.91 -13.65 -0.62
CA ALA A 172 0.35 -13.90 -1.94
C ALA A 172 -0.71 -12.83 -2.24
N SER A 173 -0.65 -12.25 -3.43
CA SER A 173 -1.53 -11.14 -3.79
C SER A 173 -2.19 -11.37 -5.13
N ILE A 174 -3.45 -10.93 -5.21
CA ILE A 174 -4.21 -10.80 -6.46
C ILE A 174 -4.43 -9.31 -6.68
N GLY A 175 -4.01 -8.82 -7.84
CA GLY A 175 -4.15 -7.42 -8.23
C GLY A 175 -5.00 -7.24 -9.47
N PHE A 176 -5.69 -6.11 -9.51
CA PHE A 176 -6.42 -5.65 -10.69
C PHE A 176 -5.99 -4.21 -11.01
N THR A 177 -5.58 -3.98 -12.25
CA THR A 177 -5.18 -2.66 -12.76
C THR A 177 -6.16 -2.20 -13.83
N PHE A 178 -6.53 -0.93 -13.79
CA PHE A 178 -7.52 -0.31 -14.70
C PHE A 178 -7.13 1.11 -15.09
#